data_72163e04071e6d04baa1c0e0b0ef29a4
#
_entry.id   72163e04071e6d04baa1c0e0b0ef29a4
#
_cell.length_a   1.000
_cell.length_b   1.000
_cell.length_c   1.000
_cell.angle_alpha   90.00
_cell.angle_beta   90.00
_cell.angle_gamma   90.00
#
_symmetry.space_group_name_H-M   'P 1'
#
loop_
_entity.id
_entity.type
_entity.pdbx_description
1 polymer ?
#
loop_
_entity_poly.entity_id
_entity_poly.type
_entity_poly.pdbx_seq_one_letter_code
_entity_poly.pdbx_strand_id
1 'polypeptide(L)'
;MACDITSGFQLGCRDNSGGIKNIYILSGSVTAVTEDSSDTITDISGDGVFYQFELTKNTGDFSETPNPSLENGTVFYTQTVNAAFHKLQTSIRNQVKVLAQNPDLKIVVETNNGSDDGVGKFFYIGRYRGATLSGGSGTTGTAFGDANQYALTFEGLEPQPSQMILNPGGTDLTDALTGITVSF
;
A
#
# COMPACT_ATOMS: atom_id res chain seq x y z
N MET A 1 -29.73 -1.00 7.25
CA MET A 1 -28.72 0.07 7.45
C MET A 1 -29.02 1.13 6.41
N ALA A 2 -29.22 2.38 6.82
CA ALA A 2 -29.36 3.48 5.88
C ALA A 2 -27.96 3.78 5.29
N CYS A 3 -27.88 3.89 3.96
CA CYS A 3 -26.67 4.31 3.28
C CYS A 3 -26.64 5.83 3.17
N ASP A 4 -26.77 6.52 4.31
CA ASP A 4 -26.85 7.97 4.35
C ASP A 4 -25.47 8.61 4.48
N ILE A 5 -25.26 9.71 3.75
CA ILE A 5 -24.07 10.54 3.89
C ILE A 5 -24.18 11.31 5.19
N THR A 6 -23.20 11.17 6.09
CA THR A 6 -23.21 11.76 7.44
C THR A 6 -22.35 13.01 7.58
N SER A 7 -21.45 13.30 6.62
CA SER A 7 -20.60 14.49 6.64
C SER A 7 -20.20 14.95 5.24
N GLY A 8 -19.81 16.21 5.11
CA GLY A 8 -19.26 16.79 3.89
C GLY A 8 -17.74 16.97 3.97
N PHE A 9 -17.14 17.36 2.85
CA PHE A 9 -15.71 17.71 2.79
C PHE A 9 -15.53 19.23 2.94
N GLN A 10 -14.57 19.63 3.76
CA GLN A 10 -14.08 21.00 3.81
C GLN A 10 -12.73 21.09 3.11
N LEU A 11 -12.53 22.16 2.33
CA LEU A 11 -11.24 22.42 1.71
C LEU A 11 -10.27 22.93 2.78
N GLY A 12 -9.26 22.12 3.10
CA GLY A 12 -8.18 22.47 4.03
C GLY A 12 -7.11 23.38 3.41
N CYS A 13 -6.03 23.61 4.14
CA CYS A 13 -4.83 24.29 3.61
C CYS A 13 -4.17 23.45 2.49
N ARG A 14 -3.36 24.09 1.65
CA ARG A 14 -2.60 23.43 0.58
C ARG A 14 -1.27 22.88 1.13
N ASP A 15 -1.36 21.87 1.99
CA ASP A 15 -0.25 21.19 2.67
C ASP A 15 -0.07 19.72 2.27
N ASN A 16 -0.68 19.33 1.14
CA ASN A 16 -0.72 17.97 0.65
C ASN A 16 0.33 17.73 -0.44
N SER A 17 1.06 16.60 -0.36
CA SER A 17 2.06 16.14 -1.33
C SER A 17 1.62 14.83 -1.97
N GLY A 18 1.78 14.71 -3.28
CA GLY A 18 1.47 13.48 -4.01
C GLY A 18 2.59 12.43 -3.97
N GLY A 19 2.23 11.20 -4.35
CA GLY A 19 3.14 10.07 -4.49
C GLY A 19 3.38 9.32 -3.19
N ILE A 20 4.10 8.20 -3.32
CA ILE A 20 4.49 7.33 -2.19
C ILE A 20 6.00 7.37 -2.00
N LYS A 21 6.42 7.15 -0.75
CA LYS A 21 7.82 7.17 -0.33
C LYS A 21 8.38 5.76 -0.24
N ASN A 22 7.64 4.86 0.43
CA ASN A 22 8.04 3.48 0.65
C ASN A 22 6.86 2.54 0.44
N ILE A 23 7.17 1.28 0.14
CA ILE A 23 6.23 0.18 0.14
C ILE A 23 6.74 -0.87 1.12
N TYR A 24 5.85 -1.42 1.93
CA TYR A 24 6.13 -2.51 2.84
C TYR A 24 5.31 -3.72 2.42
N ILE A 25 5.95 -4.85 2.18
CA ILE A 25 5.29 -6.09 1.77
C ILE A 25 5.52 -7.15 2.84
N LEU A 26 4.44 -7.74 3.34
CA LEU A 26 4.50 -8.74 4.40
C LEU A 26 4.96 -10.10 3.85
N SER A 27 5.95 -10.67 4.53
CA SER A 27 6.29 -12.09 4.47
C SER A 27 5.89 -12.73 5.79
N GLY A 28 4.76 -13.40 5.81
CA GLY A 28 4.17 -13.95 7.02
C GLY A 28 2.65 -13.95 6.96
N SER A 29 2.00 -13.89 8.11
CA SER A 29 0.54 -13.91 8.22
C SER A 29 0.03 -12.84 9.17
N VAL A 30 -1.10 -12.24 8.84
CA VAL A 30 -1.86 -11.36 9.74
C VAL A 30 -2.90 -12.20 10.47
N THR A 31 -2.92 -12.10 11.79
CA THR A 31 -3.89 -12.82 12.64
C THR A 31 -5.05 -11.94 13.06
N ALA A 32 -4.82 -10.66 13.29
CA ALA A 32 -5.83 -9.70 13.66
C ALA A 32 -5.48 -8.29 13.18
N VAL A 33 -6.51 -7.49 12.91
CA VAL A 33 -6.38 -6.06 12.63
C VAL A 33 -7.35 -5.35 13.56
N THR A 34 -6.85 -4.44 14.37
CA THR A 34 -7.65 -3.64 15.31
C THR A 34 -7.94 -2.29 14.69
N GLU A 35 -9.18 -1.87 14.76
CA GLU A 35 -9.68 -0.60 14.22
C GLU A 35 -10.27 0.26 15.32
N ASP A 36 -10.26 1.56 15.09
CA ASP A 36 -11.01 2.51 15.90
C ASP A 36 -12.46 2.69 15.37
N SER A 37 -13.21 3.58 16.01
CA SER A 37 -14.61 3.89 15.61
C SER A 37 -14.73 4.61 14.26
N SER A 38 -13.62 5.00 13.65
CA SER A 38 -13.52 5.72 12.37
C SER A 38 -13.00 4.84 11.23
N ASP A 39 -13.00 3.52 11.41
CA ASP A 39 -12.45 2.53 10.48
C ASP A 39 -10.95 2.75 10.17
N THR A 40 -10.21 3.33 11.14
CA THR A 40 -8.77 3.52 11.04
C THR A 40 -8.05 2.39 11.77
N ILE A 41 -7.04 1.80 11.15
CA ILE A 41 -6.27 0.71 11.74
C ILE A 41 -5.36 1.27 12.82
N THR A 42 -5.47 0.73 14.04
CA THR A 42 -4.63 1.10 15.19
C THR A 42 -3.56 0.06 15.50
N ASP A 43 -3.79 -1.22 15.13
CA ASP A 43 -2.80 -2.29 15.29
C ASP A 43 -3.01 -3.39 14.25
N ILE A 44 -1.90 -3.93 13.76
CA ILE A 44 -1.85 -5.12 12.91
C ILE A 44 -1.05 -6.18 13.65
N SER A 45 -1.74 -7.20 14.11
CA SER A 45 -1.14 -8.32 14.83
C SER A 45 -0.90 -9.51 13.91
N GLY A 46 0.23 -10.18 14.08
CA GLY A 46 0.55 -11.34 13.26
C GLY A 46 1.92 -11.90 13.53
N ASP A 47 2.40 -12.69 12.57
CA ASP A 47 3.75 -13.28 12.59
C ASP A 47 4.42 -13.04 11.24
N GLY A 48 5.65 -12.55 11.27
CA GLY A 48 6.43 -12.32 10.06
C GLY A 48 7.19 -10.99 10.05
N VAL A 49 7.54 -10.59 8.83
CA VAL A 49 8.36 -9.40 8.58
C VAL A 49 7.75 -8.60 7.44
N PHE A 50 7.54 -7.31 7.67
CA PHE A 50 7.33 -6.35 6.59
C PHE A 50 8.68 -5.96 6.00
N TYR A 51 8.93 -6.33 4.76
CA TYR A 51 10.09 -5.87 4.02
C TYR A 51 9.83 -4.52 3.40
N GLN A 52 10.69 -3.55 3.73
CA GLN A 52 10.62 -2.20 3.21
C GLN A 52 11.30 -2.11 1.85
N PHE A 53 10.61 -1.54 0.89
CA PHE A 53 11.12 -1.19 -0.43
C PHE A 53 11.12 0.33 -0.56
N GLU A 54 12.30 0.92 -0.57
CA GLU A 54 12.46 2.36 -0.75
C GLU A 54 12.27 2.76 -2.20
N LEU A 55 11.53 3.84 -2.42
CA LEU A 55 11.30 4.41 -3.72
C LEU A 55 12.03 5.75 -3.87
N THR A 56 12.51 6.00 -5.09
CA THR A 56 13.00 7.33 -5.44
C THR A 56 11.80 8.27 -5.62
N LYS A 57 12.00 9.57 -5.45
CA LYS A 57 10.93 10.57 -5.68
C LYS A 57 10.33 10.42 -7.07
N ASN A 58 9.01 10.52 -7.16
CA ASN A 58 8.22 10.44 -8.40
C ASN A 58 8.29 9.08 -9.13
N THR A 59 8.56 7.97 -8.41
CA THR A 59 8.65 6.64 -9.01
C THR A 59 7.58 5.68 -8.50
N GLY A 60 6.64 6.15 -7.72
CA GLY A 60 5.53 5.33 -7.25
C GLY A 60 4.27 6.13 -6.98
N ASP A 61 3.14 5.47 -7.17
CA ASP A 61 1.81 5.98 -6.87
C ASP A 61 0.90 4.88 -6.32
N PHE A 62 -0.10 5.31 -5.58
CA PHE A 62 -1.22 4.50 -5.14
C PHE A 62 -2.51 5.14 -5.66
N SER A 63 -3.37 4.33 -6.23
CA SER A 63 -4.70 4.76 -6.67
C SER A 63 -5.75 3.73 -6.28
N GLU A 64 -6.94 4.21 -5.99
CA GLU A 64 -8.10 3.40 -5.67
C GLU A 64 -9.30 3.81 -6.53
N THR A 65 -9.96 2.81 -7.11
CA THR A 65 -11.12 3.03 -7.97
C THR A 65 -12.32 2.23 -7.46
N PRO A 66 -13.42 2.88 -7.05
CA PRO A 66 -14.66 2.19 -6.74
C PRO A 66 -15.33 1.68 -8.03
N ASN A 67 -15.81 0.44 -8.01
CA ASN A 67 -16.49 -0.23 -9.11
C ASN A 67 -17.93 -0.61 -8.71
N PRO A 68 -18.89 0.31 -8.76
CA PRO A 68 -20.29 -0.01 -8.50
C PRO A 68 -20.96 -0.65 -9.70
N SER A 69 -21.77 -1.70 -9.49
CA SER A 69 -22.63 -2.31 -10.49
C SER A 69 -24.08 -2.25 -10.01
N LEU A 70 -24.88 -1.41 -10.66
CA LEU A 70 -26.30 -1.28 -10.34
C LEU A 70 -27.09 -2.53 -10.73
N GLU A 71 -26.72 -3.19 -11.82
CA GLU A 71 -27.41 -4.40 -12.30
C GLU A 71 -27.21 -5.59 -11.33
N ASN A 72 -26.03 -5.73 -10.78
CA ASN A 72 -25.68 -6.83 -9.89
C ASN A 72 -25.81 -6.48 -8.40
N GLY A 73 -26.06 -5.21 -8.07
CA GLY A 73 -26.11 -4.74 -6.69
C GLY A 73 -24.80 -4.92 -5.93
N THR A 74 -23.66 -4.88 -6.62
CA THR A 74 -22.34 -5.07 -6.05
C THR A 74 -21.49 -3.80 -6.10
N VAL A 75 -20.60 -3.68 -5.14
CA VAL A 75 -19.55 -2.64 -5.12
C VAL A 75 -18.24 -3.32 -4.67
N PHE A 76 -17.16 -3.05 -5.36
CA PHE A 76 -15.81 -3.42 -4.97
C PHE A 76 -14.83 -2.30 -5.32
N TYR A 77 -13.65 -2.36 -4.73
CA TYR A 77 -12.61 -1.36 -4.91
C TYR A 77 -11.36 -2.01 -5.52
N THR A 78 -10.90 -1.42 -6.62
CA THR A 78 -9.62 -1.80 -7.22
C THR A 78 -8.54 -0.90 -6.62
N GLN A 79 -7.64 -1.51 -5.87
CA GLN A 79 -6.50 -0.87 -5.24
C GLN A 79 -5.26 -1.15 -6.08
N THR A 80 -4.65 -0.13 -6.65
CA THR A 80 -3.49 -0.26 -7.54
C THR A 80 -2.28 0.48 -6.97
N VAL A 81 -1.16 -0.22 -6.86
CA VAL A 81 0.14 0.34 -6.47
C VAL A 81 1.12 0.17 -7.60
N ASN A 82 1.64 1.26 -8.12
CA ASN A 82 2.74 1.26 -9.08
C ASN A 82 4.04 1.66 -8.41
N ALA A 83 5.11 0.92 -8.67
CA ALA A 83 6.41 1.20 -8.11
C ALA A 83 7.54 0.89 -9.09
N ALA A 84 8.50 1.79 -9.20
CA ALA A 84 9.69 1.57 -9.99
C ALA A 84 10.93 1.47 -9.08
N PHE A 85 11.59 0.32 -9.15
CA PHE A 85 12.79 0.01 -8.38
C PHE A 85 14.01 0.12 -9.28
N HIS A 86 14.87 1.09 -8.98
CA HIS A 86 16.10 1.31 -9.74
C HIS A 86 17.12 0.19 -9.54
N LYS A 87 17.92 -0.03 -10.56
CA LYS A 87 18.94 -1.08 -10.71
C LYS A 87 18.36 -2.49 -10.86
N LEU A 88 18.71 -3.12 -11.96
CA LEU A 88 18.46 -4.55 -12.18
C LEU A 88 19.50 -5.37 -11.42
N GLN A 89 19.14 -5.83 -10.22
CA GLN A 89 20.02 -6.65 -9.36
C GLN A 89 19.44 -8.04 -9.17
N THR A 90 20.31 -9.03 -8.92
CA THR A 90 19.89 -10.42 -8.70
C THR A 90 18.96 -10.56 -7.48
N SER A 91 19.20 -9.80 -6.42
CA SER A 91 18.36 -9.76 -5.23
C SER A 91 16.93 -9.32 -5.56
N ILE A 92 16.77 -8.19 -6.26
CA ILE A 92 15.47 -7.66 -6.67
C ILE A 92 14.77 -8.65 -7.62
N ARG A 93 15.48 -9.22 -8.60
CA ARG A 93 14.92 -10.23 -9.50
C ARG A 93 14.35 -11.44 -8.76
N ASN A 94 15.05 -11.92 -7.74
CA ASN A 94 14.58 -13.06 -6.95
C ASN A 94 13.35 -12.69 -6.12
N GLN A 95 13.28 -11.49 -5.57
CA GLN A 95 12.10 -10.99 -4.88
C GLN A 95 10.90 -10.85 -5.84
N VAL A 96 11.09 -10.27 -7.01
CA VAL A 96 10.03 -10.17 -8.04
C VAL A 96 9.46 -11.54 -8.39
N LYS A 97 10.32 -12.58 -8.49
CA LYS A 97 9.86 -13.96 -8.73
C LYS A 97 8.95 -14.47 -7.60
N VAL A 98 9.31 -14.23 -6.35
CA VAL A 98 8.53 -14.64 -5.18
C VAL A 98 7.21 -13.86 -5.14
N LEU A 99 7.25 -12.55 -5.34
CA LEU A 99 6.06 -11.69 -5.37
C LEU A 99 5.07 -12.11 -6.46
N ALA A 100 5.57 -12.50 -7.64
CA ALA A 100 4.72 -12.96 -8.74
C ALA A 100 4.05 -14.33 -8.47
N GLN A 101 4.58 -15.12 -7.54
CA GLN A 101 4.03 -16.42 -7.17
C GLN A 101 3.06 -16.35 -6.00
N ASN A 102 3.03 -15.24 -5.26
CA ASN A 102 2.17 -15.07 -4.10
C ASN A 102 0.87 -14.35 -4.49
N PRO A 103 -0.29 -15.00 -4.39
CA PRO A 103 -1.58 -14.39 -4.73
C PRO A 103 -2.22 -13.60 -3.57
N ASP A 104 -1.60 -13.59 -2.38
CA ASP A 104 -2.15 -12.95 -1.18
C ASP A 104 -1.10 -12.04 -0.52
N LEU A 105 -0.70 -10.99 -1.22
CA LEU A 105 0.22 -10.00 -0.69
C LEU A 105 -0.53 -9.02 0.22
N LYS A 106 0.04 -8.76 1.39
CA LYS A 106 -0.38 -7.68 2.29
C LYS A 106 0.62 -6.55 2.14
N ILE A 107 0.14 -5.40 1.69
CA ILE A 107 0.99 -4.27 1.32
C ILE A 107 0.60 -3.06 2.15
N VAL A 108 1.59 -2.39 2.71
CA VAL A 108 1.41 -1.06 3.31
C VAL A 108 2.19 -0.06 2.46
N VAL A 109 1.55 1.02 2.06
CA VAL A 109 2.20 2.13 1.35
C VAL A 109 2.38 3.32 2.30
N GLU A 110 3.57 3.90 2.29
CA GLU A 110 3.89 5.14 2.96
C GLU A 110 3.83 6.29 1.96
N THR A 111 2.93 7.24 2.18
CA THR A 111 2.79 8.41 1.32
C THR A 111 3.85 9.47 1.65
N ASN A 112 4.01 10.46 0.75
CA ASN A 112 4.83 11.64 1.02
C ASN A 112 4.16 12.64 1.98
N ASN A 113 2.90 12.40 2.35
CA ASN A 113 2.19 13.17 3.36
C ASN A 113 2.56 12.66 4.75
N GLY A 114 3.57 13.25 5.34
CA GLY A 114 3.89 13.02 6.74
C GLY A 114 3.29 14.14 7.57
N SER A 115 2.21 13.88 8.30
CA SER A 115 1.84 14.71 9.44
C SER A 115 2.42 14.10 10.72
N ASP A 116 2.73 14.95 11.71
CA ASP A 116 3.25 14.50 13.01
C ASP A 116 2.21 13.63 13.77
N ASP A 117 0.93 13.70 13.37
CA ASP A 117 -0.16 12.87 13.89
C ASP A 117 -0.35 11.54 13.15
N GLY A 118 0.43 11.26 12.12
CA GLY A 118 0.43 10.00 11.36
C GLY A 118 -0.77 9.82 10.42
N VAL A 119 -1.75 10.69 10.44
CA VAL A 119 -2.96 10.59 9.60
C VAL A 119 -2.61 10.75 8.12
N GLY A 120 -3.05 9.80 7.29
CA GLY A 120 -2.78 9.81 5.85
C GLY A 120 -1.37 9.41 5.44
N LYS A 121 -0.53 8.96 6.38
CA LYS A 121 0.83 8.53 6.10
C LYS A 121 0.88 7.12 5.55
N PHE A 122 0.15 6.19 6.15
CA PHE A 122 0.16 4.78 5.78
C PHE A 122 -1.21 4.32 5.34
N PHE A 123 -1.25 3.54 4.25
CA PHE A 123 -2.46 2.88 3.74
C PHE A 123 -2.23 1.37 3.66
N TYR A 124 -3.20 0.59 4.14
CA TYR A 124 -3.16 -0.86 4.08
C TYR A 124 -3.93 -1.37 2.86
N ILE A 125 -3.27 -2.12 2.01
CA ILE A 125 -3.75 -2.60 0.72
C ILE A 125 -3.78 -4.12 0.73
N GLY A 126 -4.81 -4.70 0.13
CA GLY A 126 -4.99 -6.15 0.10
C GLY A 126 -5.39 -6.74 1.46
N ARG A 127 -6.14 -6.02 2.27
CA ARG A 127 -6.50 -6.44 3.62
C ARG A 127 -7.31 -7.73 3.65
N TYR A 128 -8.38 -7.82 2.87
CA TYR A 128 -9.34 -8.93 2.94
C TYR A 128 -9.01 -10.03 1.95
N ARG A 129 -8.69 -9.69 0.71
CA ARG A 129 -8.46 -10.63 -0.39
C ARG A 129 -7.02 -10.75 -0.82
N GLY A 130 -6.18 -9.85 -0.34
CA GLY A 130 -4.80 -9.75 -0.78
C GLY A 130 -4.63 -9.00 -2.09
N ALA A 131 -3.42 -8.51 -2.30
CA ALA A 131 -2.99 -7.96 -3.56
C ALA A 131 -2.12 -8.97 -4.31
N THR A 132 -2.04 -8.83 -5.61
CA THR A 132 -1.20 -9.64 -6.49
C THR A 132 -0.31 -8.76 -7.35
N LEU A 133 0.83 -9.26 -7.78
CA LEU A 133 1.60 -8.62 -8.83
C LEU A 133 0.87 -8.82 -10.16
N SER A 134 0.13 -7.79 -10.62
CA SER A 134 -0.71 -7.85 -11.82
C SER A 134 0.07 -7.58 -13.10
N GLY A 135 1.20 -6.88 -13.02
CA GLY A 135 2.02 -6.55 -14.17
C GLY A 135 3.38 -6.00 -13.79
N GLY A 136 4.19 -5.79 -14.79
CA GLY A 136 5.49 -5.16 -14.61
C GLY A 136 6.43 -5.38 -15.78
N SER A 137 7.50 -4.61 -15.81
CA SER A 137 8.56 -4.72 -16.80
C SER A 137 9.93 -4.47 -16.16
N GLY A 138 10.94 -5.17 -16.67
CA GLY A 138 12.34 -4.86 -16.40
C GLY A 138 12.98 -4.25 -17.64
N THR A 139 13.61 -3.10 -17.50
CA THR A 139 14.27 -2.40 -18.62
C THR A 139 15.65 -1.92 -18.22
N THR A 140 16.59 -2.02 -19.15
CA THR A 140 17.93 -1.44 -19.01
C THR A 140 18.02 -0.03 -19.59
N GLY A 141 16.98 0.39 -20.34
CA GLY A 141 17.08 1.55 -21.21
C GLY A 141 17.98 1.30 -22.43
N THR A 142 18.08 2.27 -23.30
CA THR A 142 18.89 2.24 -24.53
C THR A 142 20.04 3.24 -24.45
N ALA A 143 19.79 4.44 -23.96
CA ALA A 143 20.80 5.49 -23.80
C ALA A 143 21.34 5.52 -22.36
N PHE A 144 22.50 6.15 -22.15
CA PHE A 144 23.12 6.27 -20.82
C PHE A 144 22.24 6.98 -19.77
N GLY A 145 21.33 7.84 -20.20
CA GLY A 145 20.41 8.57 -19.32
C GLY A 145 19.08 7.83 -19.07
N ASP A 146 18.86 6.68 -19.71
CA ASP A 146 17.61 5.94 -19.56
C ASP A 146 17.54 5.19 -18.24
N ALA A 147 16.30 4.93 -17.81
CA ALA A 147 16.07 4.21 -16.57
C ALA A 147 16.44 2.72 -16.70
N ASN A 148 17.27 2.25 -15.77
CA ASN A 148 17.56 0.84 -15.54
C ASN A 148 16.77 0.42 -14.29
N GLN A 149 15.61 -0.26 -14.47
CA GLN A 149 14.66 -0.47 -13.38
C GLN A 149 13.72 -1.65 -13.61
N TYR A 150 13.10 -2.10 -12.52
CA TYR A 150 11.86 -2.86 -12.54
C TYR A 150 10.69 -1.93 -12.22
N ALA A 151 9.75 -1.79 -13.14
CA ALA A 151 8.47 -1.13 -12.90
C ALA A 151 7.43 -2.22 -12.64
N LEU A 152 6.84 -2.25 -11.45
CA LEU A 152 5.91 -3.27 -10.99
C LEU A 152 4.56 -2.64 -10.67
N THR A 153 3.48 -3.37 -10.97
CA THR A 153 2.11 -2.99 -10.65
C THR A 153 1.49 -4.08 -9.79
N PHE A 154 1.06 -3.70 -8.59
CA PHE A 154 0.30 -4.55 -7.70
C PHE A 154 -1.17 -4.14 -7.73
N GLU A 155 -2.06 -5.14 -7.70
CA GLU A 155 -3.50 -4.90 -7.73
C GLU A 155 -4.21 -5.77 -6.70
N GLY A 156 -5.10 -5.15 -5.93
CA GLY A 156 -6.01 -5.80 -4.99
C GLY A 156 -7.46 -5.48 -5.37
N LEU A 157 -8.32 -6.50 -5.35
CA LEU A 157 -9.77 -6.35 -5.50
C LEU A 157 -10.42 -6.55 -4.14
N GLU A 158 -10.85 -5.45 -3.51
CA GLU A 158 -11.27 -5.45 -2.11
C GLU A 158 -12.75 -5.07 -1.96
N PRO A 159 -13.46 -5.61 -0.94
CA PRO A 159 -14.86 -5.25 -0.68
C PRO A 159 -15.02 -3.87 -0.04
N GLN A 160 -13.95 -3.31 0.50
CA GLN A 160 -13.92 -2.01 1.17
C GLN A 160 -12.74 -1.16 0.66
N PRO A 161 -12.80 0.17 0.80
CA PRO A 161 -11.68 1.03 0.49
C PRO A 161 -10.48 0.72 1.38
N SER A 162 -9.30 1.10 0.92
CA SER A 162 -8.05 1.00 1.68
C SER A 162 -8.14 1.82 2.96
N GLN A 163 -7.73 1.20 4.07
CA GLN A 163 -7.78 1.85 5.36
C GLN A 163 -6.45 2.51 5.70
N MET A 164 -6.58 3.65 6.37
CA MET A 164 -5.42 4.33 6.92
C MET A 164 -4.95 3.62 8.19
N ILE A 165 -3.64 3.60 8.40
CA ILE A 165 -3.05 3.15 9.65
C ILE A 165 -2.72 4.41 10.45
N LEU A 166 -3.35 4.55 11.61
CA LEU A 166 -3.04 5.59 12.58
C LEU A 166 -2.03 5.04 13.56
N ASN A 167 -0.93 5.71 13.67
CA ASN A 167 0.07 5.40 14.66
C ASN A 167 -0.14 6.26 15.92
N PRO A 168 -0.78 5.73 16.99
CA PRO A 168 -1.05 6.52 18.19
C PRO A 168 0.24 6.72 19.01
N GLY A 169 1.04 7.69 18.61
CA GLY A 169 2.22 8.11 19.37
C GLY A 169 3.57 7.87 18.70
N GLY A 170 3.58 7.49 17.41
CA GLY A 170 4.81 7.31 16.68
C GLY A 170 4.72 7.76 15.22
N THR A 171 5.87 7.88 14.59
CA THR A 171 6.00 8.28 13.18
C THR A 171 6.28 7.08 12.26
N ASP A 172 6.49 5.90 12.84
CA ASP A 172 6.92 4.70 12.12
C ASP A 172 5.83 3.63 12.10
N LEU A 173 5.83 2.82 11.03
CA LEU A 173 4.90 1.71 10.89
C LEU A 173 5.01 0.71 12.05
N THR A 174 6.20 0.55 12.62
CA THR A 174 6.50 -0.39 13.71
C THR A 174 5.63 -0.20 14.95
N ASP A 175 5.16 1.02 15.21
CA ASP A 175 4.37 1.31 16.39
C ASP A 175 2.91 0.79 16.29
N ALA A 176 2.45 0.52 15.07
CA ALA A 176 1.14 -0.08 14.78
C ALA A 176 1.23 -1.59 14.49
N LEU A 177 2.33 -2.27 14.89
CA LEU A 177 2.53 -3.69 14.64
C LEU A 177 2.75 -4.47 15.92
N THR A 178 2.00 -5.57 16.10
CA THR A 178 2.19 -6.52 17.20
C THR A 178 2.62 -7.89 16.66
N GLY A 179 3.80 -8.36 17.08
CA GLY A 179 4.38 -9.63 16.64
C GLY A 179 4.98 -9.62 15.23
N ILE A 180 4.84 -8.55 14.46
CA ILE A 180 5.42 -8.36 13.15
C ILE A 180 6.57 -7.35 13.27
N THR A 181 7.67 -7.60 12.56
CA THR A 181 8.82 -6.70 12.51
C THR A 181 8.94 -6.04 11.15
N VAL A 182 9.69 -4.93 11.07
CA VAL A 182 10.04 -4.28 9.80
C VAL A 182 11.53 -4.51 9.52
N SER A 183 11.88 -4.83 8.28
CA SER A 183 13.27 -5.05 7.83
C SER A 183 13.50 -4.45 6.44
N PHE A 184 14.76 -4.14 6.13
CA PHE A 184 15.22 -3.64 4.84
C PHE A 184 15.74 -4.78 3.96
#